data_b883b326482b1eaaa1df028aca2dfd2f
#
_entry.id   b883b326482b1eaaa1df028aca2dfd2f
#
_cell.length_a   1.000
_cell.length_b   1.000
_cell.length_c   1.000
_cell.angle_alpha   90.00
_cell.angle_beta   90.00
_cell.angle_gamma   90.00
#
_symmetry.space_group_name_H-M   'P 1'
#
loop_
_entity.id
_entity.type
_entity.pdbx_description
1 polymer ?
#
loop_
_entity_poly.entity_id
_entity_poly.type
_entity_poly.pdbx_seq_one_letter_code
_entity_poly.pdbx_strand_id
1 'polypeptide(L)'
;MIKDFLPVCKADMEARGWDEVDFTYVIGDAYVDHPSFGHAIISRVLEANNYRVGIISQPDWKNRKSIDIYGKPRLGFIISAGNMDSMVNHYTVSKKRRHNDAYTPGGVYGKRPDYATVVYGNLIRQTYKDVPIIIGGIEASLRRLAHYDYWSDTLKRSVLLDSGADLLLYGMGERSIVEVADALDSGLDIRDITFIPGTVYKTKSLESVYDAIVLPSFNELKESKRKYAESFYTQYMNTDPFSGQRMVEKYGEHLYVVQNPASKPLTTAEMDRVYGLNYMRTYHPSYEAAGGVPAIEEVKFSLVSNRGCFGGCSFCALTFHQGRIIQTRSHESIINEAKAFTWDSDFKGYIHDVGGPTANFRHPSCQKQLTKGVCKNKQCLFPEPCKNLYVDHQDYLKLLRKLRELPGVKKVFIRSGIRFDYVNADPDSTFLKELCEYHVSGQLKVAPEHVADPVLKRMGKPGNRVYRKFVQDYKKMNERLGKNQYLVPYLMSSHPGSTMKEAIALAEYLRDLGYMPEQVQDFYPTPSTLSTCMYYTGLDPRTMEPVYVPKNPHEKAMQRALIQYRNPKNYELVREALESARRTDLIGYDKKCLIRPRRGETVKKEEHKPAKKKAIRNIHKKKKK
;
A
#
# COMPACT_ATOMS: atom_id res chain seq x y z
N MET A 1 -13.68 -24.53 -20.15
CA MET A 1 -13.59 -23.32 -19.30
C MET A 1 -13.46 -23.65 -17.80
N ILE A 2 -14.35 -24.41 -17.17
CA ILE A 2 -14.19 -24.72 -15.71
C ILE A 2 -12.92 -25.55 -15.45
N LYS A 3 -12.56 -26.45 -16.34
CA LYS A 3 -11.35 -27.31 -16.22
C LYS A 3 -10.02 -26.54 -16.20
N ASP A 4 -10.00 -25.30 -16.61
CA ASP A 4 -8.79 -24.49 -16.66
C ASP A 4 -8.55 -23.70 -15.35
N PHE A 5 -9.61 -23.53 -14.51
CA PHE A 5 -9.44 -23.04 -13.14
C PHE A 5 -8.80 -24.10 -12.25
N LEU A 6 -8.07 -23.67 -11.20
CA LEU A 6 -7.64 -24.61 -10.17
C LEU A 6 -8.86 -25.16 -9.42
N PRO A 7 -8.79 -26.40 -8.92
CA PRO A 7 -9.90 -27.02 -8.20
C PRO A 7 -10.39 -26.19 -7.01
N VAL A 8 -11.70 -26.04 -6.89
CA VAL A 8 -12.37 -25.43 -5.73
C VAL A 8 -13.22 -26.43 -4.95
N CYS A 9 -13.35 -27.64 -5.47
CA CYS A 9 -14.05 -28.77 -4.83
C CYS A 9 -13.40 -30.10 -5.21
N LYS A 10 -13.80 -31.17 -4.53
CA LYS A 10 -13.28 -32.51 -4.77
C LYS A 10 -13.55 -33.01 -6.21
N ALA A 11 -14.73 -32.70 -6.75
CA ALA A 11 -15.10 -33.10 -8.12
C ALA A 11 -14.17 -32.45 -9.18
N ASP A 12 -13.74 -31.19 -8.97
CA ASP A 12 -12.79 -30.52 -9.87
C ASP A 12 -11.40 -31.18 -9.81
N MET A 13 -10.98 -31.61 -8.62
CA MET A 13 -9.72 -32.35 -8.40
C MET A 13 -9.76 -33.69 -9.13
N GLU A 14 -10.83 -34.46 -8.95
CA GLU A 14 -11.03 -35.78 -9.61
C GLU A 14 -11.12 -35.63 -11.13
N ALA A 15 -11.77 -34.56 -11.63
CA ALA A 15 -11.85 -34.27 -13.07
C ALA A 15 -10.49 -33.98 -13.73
N ARG A 16 -9.47 -33.60 -12.93
CA ARG A 16 -8.07 -33.47 -13.36
C ARG A 16 -7.27 -34.79 -13.25
N GLY A 17 -7.90 -35.85 -12.78
CA GLY A 17 -7.25 -37.14 -12.53
C GLY A 17 -6.35 -37.14 -11.29
N TRP A 18 -6.62 -36.26 -10.33
CA TRP A 18 -5.86 -36.19 -9.09
C TRP A 18 -6.57 -36.92 -7.96
N ASP A 19 -5.87 -37.78 -7.26
CA ASP A 19 -6.37 -38.48 -6.06
C ASP A 19 -6.19 -37.64 -4.79
N GLU A 20 -5.21 -36.73 -4.80
CA GLU A 20 -4.89 -35.82 -3.73
C GLU A 20 -4.32 -34.49 -4.26
N VAL A 21 -4.24 -33.48 -3.41
CA VAL A 21 -3.51 -32.24 -3.68
C VAL A 21 -2.19 -32.21 -2.91
N ASP A 22 -1.19 -31.55 -3.48
CA ASP A 22 0.08 -31.30 -2.78
C ASP A 22 -0.09 -30.17 -1.77
N PHE A 23 -0.78 -29.10 -2.17
CA PHE A 23 -1.12 -28.00 -1.30
C PHE A 23 -2.61 -27.68 -1.33
N THR A 24 -3.17 -27.38 -0.16
CA THR A 24 -4.47 -26.74 -0.04
C THR A 24 -4.25 -25.27 0.29
N TYR A 25 -4.69 -24.37 -0.59
CA TYR A 25 -4.57 -22.93 -0.37
C TYR A 25 -5.87 -22.34 0.16
N VAL A 26 -5.86 -21.92 1.42
CA VAL A 26 -6.98 -21.27 2.10
C VAL A 26 -6.86 -19.75 1.97
N ILE A 27 -7.87 -19.12 1.38
CA ILE A 27 -7.86 -17.68 1.09
C ILE A 27 -9.06 -16.96 1.69
N GLY A 28 -8.85 -15.73 2.15
CA GLY A 28 -9.90 -14.87 2.69
C GLY A 28 -10.75 -14.17 1.62
N ASP A 29 -10.29 -14.12 0.38
CA ASP A 29 -11.02 -13.59 -0.77
C ASP A 29 -11.80 -14.68 -1.49
N ALA A 30 -12.78 -14.29 -2.32
CA ALA A 30 -13.28 -15.16 -3.38
C ALA A 30 -12.16 -15.52 -4.36
N TYR A 31 -12.24 -16.70 -5.00
CA TYR A 31 -11.23 -17.10 -5.96
C TYR A 31 -11.37 -16.33 -7.27
N VAL A 32 -10.45 -15.40 -7.48
CA VAL A 32 -10.25 -14.64 -8.71
C VAL A 32 -8.90 -15.05 -9.29
N ASP A 33 -8.92 -15.73 -10.43
CA ASP A 33 -7.71 -16.21 -11.10
C ASP A 33 -7.13 -15.14 -12.03
N HIS A 34 -6.52 -14.12 -11.42
CA HIS A 34 -5.98 -12.96 -12.13
C HIS A 34 -4.63 -12.54 -11.52
N PRO A 35 -3.62 -12.13 -12.32
CA PRO A 35 -2.27 -11.79 -11.83
C PRO A 35 -2.20 -10.52 -10.95
N SER A 36 -3.32 -9.86 -10.68
CA SER A 36 -3.43 -8.82 -9.66
C SER A 36 -3.77 -9.37 -8.27
N PHE A 37 -3.98 -10.67 -8.13
CA PHE A 37 -4.32 -11.34 -6.87
C PHE A 37 -3.19 -12.25 -6.42
N GLY A 38 -2.69 -12.03 -5.20
CA GLY A 38 -1.54 -12.78 -4.67
C GLY A 38 -1.78 -14.29 -4.61
N HIS A 39 -2.99 -14.71 -4.26
CA HIS A 39 -3.32 -16.14 -4.23
C HIS A 39 -3.29 -16.78 -5.62
N ALA A 40 -3.76 -16.09 -6.65
CA ALA A 40 -3.70 -16.59 -8.02
C ALA A 40 -2.24 -16.72 -8.49
N ILE A 41 -1.40 -15.73 -8.18
CA ILE A 41 0.03 -15.78 -8.52
C ILE A 41 0.69 -17.00 -7.87
N ILE A 42 0.58 -17.14 -6.56
CA ILE A 42 1.25 -18.20 -5.80
C ILE A 42 0.76 -19.59 -6.24
N SER A 43 -0.56 -19.77 -6.40
CA SER A 43 -1.11 -21.06 -6.83
C SER A 43 -0.72 -21.43 -8.26
N ARG A 44 -0.71 -20.45 -9.18
CA ARG A 44 -0.28 -20.69 -10.56
C ARG A 44 1.24 -20.90 -10.69
N VAL A 45 2.04 -20.24 -9.85
CA VAL A 45 3.49 -20.51 -9.77
C VAL A 45 3.75 -21.93 -9.30
N LEU A 46 3.04 -22.41 -8.30
CA LEU A 46 3.15 -23.80 -7.84
C LEU A 46 2.69 -24.80 -8.93
N GLU A 47 1.54 -24.55 -9.57
CA GLU A 47 1.06 -25.39 -10.69
C GLU A 47 2.09 -25.46 -11.83
N ALA A 48 2.71 -24.34 -12.18
CA ALA A 48 3.75 -24.28 -13.22
C ALA A 48 5.04 -25.04 -12.83
N ASN A 49 5.22 -25.34 -11.55
CA ASN A 49 6.30 -26.19 -11.02
C ASN A 49 5.79 -27.62 -10.70
N ASN A 50 4.68 -28.05 -11.30
CA ASN A 50 4.08 -29.38 -11.22
C ASN A 50 3.52 -29.74 -9.83
N TYR A 51 3.20 -28.77 -8.97
CA TYR A 51 2.50 -29.04 -7.73
C TYR A 51 0.99 -28.94 -7.93
N ARG A 52 0.24 -29.89 -7.38
CA ARG A 52 -1.23 -29.95 -7.41
C ARG A 52 -1.79 -29.07 -6.31
N VAL A 53 -2.49 -27.99 -6.68
CA VAL A 53 -3.02 -26.99 -5.74
C VAL A 53 -4.55 -26.98 -5.78
N GLY A 54 -5.17 -27.21 -4.63
CA GLY A 54 -6.61 -27.03 -4.42
C GLY A 54 -6.88 -25.71 -3.69
N ILE A 55 -7.89 -24.95 -4.11
CA ILE A 55 -8.26 -23.66 -3.51
C ILE A 55 -9.46 -23.82 -2.59
N ILE A 56 -9.36 -23.34 -1.36
CA ILE A 56 -10.49 -23.17 -0.44
C ILE A 56 -10.69 -21.67 -0.19
N SER A 57 -11.71 -21.11 -0.81
CA SER A 57 -12.04 -19.71 -0.76
C SER A 57 -13.07 -19.43 0.32
N GLN A 58 -12.78 -18.50 1.22
CA GLN A 58 -13.68 -18.03 2.28
C GLN A 58 -14.39 -19.19 3.05
N PRO A 59 -13.63 -20.15 3.62
CA PRO A 59 -14.24 -21.23 4.38
C PRO A 59 -15.04 -20.70 5.55
N ASP A 60 -16.09 -21.40 5.92
CA ASP A 60 -16.85 -21.10 7.15
C ASP A 60 -15.99 -21.39 8.38
N TRP A 61 -15.39 -20.35 8.94
CA TRP A 61 -14.48 -20.47 10.09
C TRP A 61 -15.12 -21.00 11.38
N LYS A 62 -16.45 -21.13 11.40
CA LYS A 62 -17.20 -21.75 12.50
C LYS A 62 -17.35 -23.25 12.32
N ASN A 63 -17.01 -23.77 11.13
CA ASN A 63 -17.18 -25.17 10.78
C ASN A 63 -15.85 -25.78 10.31
N ARG A 64 -15.27 -26.69 11.11
CA ARG A 64 -13.99 -27.36 10.78
C ARG A 64 -14.04 -28.15 9.47
N LYS A 65 -15.22 -28.66 9.08
CA LYS A 65 -15.37 -29.41 7.82
C LYS A 65 -15.14 -28.54 6.58
N SER A 66 -15.26 -27.22 6.72
CA SER A 66 -15.09 -26.28 5.60
C SER A 66 -13.67 -26.23 5.03
N ILE A 67 -12.68 -26.68 5.78
CA ILE A 67 -11.27 -26.75 5.33
C ILE A 67 -10.84 -28.17 4.94
N ASP A 68 -11.72 -29.15 5.09
CA ASP A 68 -11.43 -30.58 4.83
C ASP A 68 -12.03 -31.05 3.48
N ILE A 69 -12.04 -30.14 2.48
CA ILE A 69 -12.65 -30.41 1.16
C ILE A 69 -11.86 -31.45 0.38
N TYR A 70 -10.53 -31.39 0.44
CA TYR A 70 -9.61 -32.27 -0.29
C TYR A 70 -9.01 -33.38 0.59
N GLY A 71 -9.34 -33.38 1.89
CA GLY A 71 -8.63 -34.20 2.85
C GLY A 71 -7.27 -33.61 3.25
N LYS A 72 -6.39 -34.44 3.81
CA LYS A 72 -5.04 -34.04 4.19
C LYS A 72 -4.17 -33.82 2.94
N PRO A 73 -3.67 -32.60 2.69
CA PRO A 73 -2.76 -32.36 1.57
C PRO A 73 -1.41 -33.07 1.79
N ARG A 74 -0.75 -33.46 0.71
CA ARG A 74 0.52 -34.18 0.77
C ARG A 74 1.66 -33.37 1.41
N LEU A 75 1.79 -32.07 1.07
CA LEU A 75 2.87 -31.20 1.52
C LEU A 75 2.43 -30.17 2.57
N GLY A 76 1.20 -29.65 2.48
CA GLY A 76 0.74 -28.71 3.50
C GLY A 76 -0.36 -27.75 3.09
N PHE A 77 -0.73 -26.91 4.04
CA PHE A 77 -1.65 -25.79 3.81
C PHE A 77 -0.90 -24.49 3.58
N ILE A 78 -1.41 -23.68 2.66
CA ILE A 78 -0.99 -22.30 2.45
C ILE A 78 -2.16 -21.39 2.85
N ILE A 79 -1.90 -20.27 3.52
CA ILE A 79 -2.93 -19.35 3.99
C ILE A 79 -2.58 -17.93 3.61
N SER A 80 -3.56 -17.19 3.11
CA SER A 80 -3.52 -15.73 3.06
C SER A 80 -4.86 -15.11 3.43
N ALA A 81 -4.83 -13.92 4.02
CA ALA A 81 -6.05 -13.17 4.32
C ALA A 81 -6.76 -12.63 3.07
N GLY A 82 -6.10 -12.67 1.93
CA GLY A 82 -6.56 -12.12 0.65
C GLY A 82 -5.66 -10.98 0.15
N ASN A 83 -6.17 -10.22 -0.80
CA ASN A 83 -5.46 -9.09 -1.43
C ASN A 83 -5.26 -7.90 -0.49
N MET A 84 -6.10 -7.81 0.54
CA MET A 84 -5.99 -6.81 1.60
C MET A 84 -5.83 -7.48 2.96
N ASP A 85 -5.28 -6.72 3.90
CA ASP A 85 -5.34 -7.04 5.31
C ASP A 85 -6.81 -7.10 5.76
N SER A 86 -7.20 -8.17 6.49
CA SER A 86 -8.59 -8.40 6.88
C SER A 86 -9.17 -7.27 7.72
N MET A 87 -8.38 -6.73 8.65
CA MET A 87 -8.83 -5.64 9.51
C MET A 87 -8.98 -4.32 8.75
N VAL A 88 -8.04 -4.01 7.84
CA VAL A 88 -8.13 -2.84 6.95
C VAL A 88 -9.33 -2.95 6.01
N ASN A 89 -9.63 -4.15 5.54
CA ASN A 89 -10.79 -4.38 4.67
C ASN A 89 -12.11 -4.23 5.42
N HIS A 90 -12.20 -4.71 6.67
CA HIS A 90 -13.44 -4.74 7.44
C HIS A 90 -13.78 -3.42 8.12
N TYR A 91 -12.80 -2.62 8.50
CA TYR A 91 -13.03 -1.45 9.35
C TYR A 91 -12.53 -0.15 8.72
N THR A 92 -13.22 0.93 9.03
CA THR A 92 -12.73 2.29 8.78
C THR A 92 -11.70 2.69 9.85
N VAL A 93 -11.02 3.82 9.66
CA VAL A 93 -10.10 4.37 10.68
C VAL A 93 -10.82 4.70 12.00
N SER A 94 -12.11 5.04 11.96
CA SER A 94 -12.93 5.23 13.17
C SER A 94 -13.44 3.92 13.77
N LYS A 95 -12.86 2.78 13.38
CA LYS A 95 -13.22 1.41 13.83
C LYS A 95 -14.67 1.03 13.55
N LYS A 96 -15.36 1.72 12.64
CA LYS A 96 -16.69 1.36 12.17
C LYS A 96 -16.59 0.26 11.12
N ARG A 97 -17.41 -0.78 11.24
CA ARG A 97 -17.45 -1.87 10.27
C ARG A 97 -17.94 -1.37 8.92
N ARG A 98 -17.31 -1.83 7.86
CA ARG A 98 -17.76 -1.59 6.48
C ARG A 98 -18.93 -2.54 6.16
N HIS A 99 -19.78 -2.12 5.23
CA HIS A 99 -20.96 -2.90 4.85
C HIS A 99 -20.78 -3.63 3.51
N ASN A 100 -19.69 -3.39 2.81
CA ASN A 100 -19.35 -4.03 1.53
C ASN A 100 -17.94 -4.59 1.58
N ASP A 101 -17.74 -5.74 0.93
CA ASP A 101 -16.44 -6.34 0.68
C ASP A 101 -16.33 -6.67 -0.81
N ALA A 102 -15.57 -5.87 -1.57
CA ALA A 102 -15.41 -6.05 -3.02
C ALA A 102 -14.75 -7.38 -3.41
N TYR A 103 -14.07 -8.03 -2.47
CA TYR A 103 -13.39 -9.32 -2.68
C TYR A 103 -14.26 -10.53 -2.34
N THR A 104 -15.55 -10.32 -2.12
CA THR A 104 -16.53 -11.38 -1.79
C THR A 104 -17.58 -11.46 -2.89
N PRO A 105 -18.16 -12.66 -3.17
CA PRO A 105 -19.22 -12.80 -4.15
C PRO A 105 -20.38 -11.85 -3.85
N GLY A 106 -20.84 -11.10 -4.86
CA GLY A 106 -21.88 -10.09 -4.72
C GLY A 106 -21.52 -8.89 -3.83
N GLY A 107 -20.28 -8.72 -3.42
CA GLY A 107 -19.86 -7.66 -2.51
C GLY A 107 -20.33 -7.81 -1.06
N VAL A 108 -20.80 -8.99 -0.66
CA VAL A 108 -21.40 -9.27 0.65
C VAL A 108 -20.33 -9.33 1.73
N TYR A 109 -20.41 -8.45 2.74
CA TYR A 109 -19.48 -8.46 3.87
C TYR A 109 -19.71 -9.63 4.84
N GLY A 110 -18.69 -9.94 5.65
CA GLY A 110 -18.77 -10.92 6.75
C GLY A 110 -18.48 -12.37 6.35
N LYS A 111 -18.07 -12.63 5.13
CA LYS A 111 -17.59 -13.96 4.69
C LYS A 111 -16.18 -14.26 5.19
N ARG A 112 -15.35 -13.25 5.33
CA ARG A 112 -14.00 -13.33 5.89
C ARG A 112 -14.05 -13.06 7.39
N PRO A 113 -13.28 -13.79 8.25
CA PRO A 113 -13.15 -13.44 9.67
C PRO A 113 -12.21 -12.24 9.87
N ASP A 114 -12.34 -11.59 11.01
CA ASP A 114 -11.33 -10.67 11.52
C ASP A 114 -10.03 -11.44 11.81
N TYR A 115 -8.85 -10.84 11.54
CA TYR A 115 -7.56 -11.52 11.66
C TYR A 115 -7.53 -12.87 10.92
N ALA A 116 -7.93 -12.86 9.65
CA ALA A 116 -8.20 -14.05 8.86
C ALA A 116 -7.05 -15.07 8.88
N THR A 117 -5.78 -14.61 8.78
CA THR A 117 -4.61 -15.47 8.84
C THR A 117 -4.55 -16.27 10.16
N VAL A 118 -4.84 -15.61 11.29
CA VAL A 118 -4.85 -16.25 12.61
C VAL A 118 -5.99 -17.25 12.73
N VAL A 119 -7.19 -16.84 12.32
CA VAL A 119 -8.39 -17.70 12.43
C VAL A 119 -8.27 -18.94 11.58
N TYR A 120 -7.86 -18.81 10.32
CA TYR A 120 -7.70 -19.97 9.42
C TYR A 120 -6.56 -20.88 9.87
N GLY A 121 -5.44 -20.33 10.33
CA GLY A 121 -4.34 -21.14 10.86
C GLY A 121 -4.75 -22.00 12.04
N ASN A 122 -5.45 -21.40 13.01
CA ASN A 122 -5.98 -22.14 14.16
C ASN A 122 -7.05 -23.18 13.77
N LEU A 123 -7.93 -22.86 12.80
CA LEU A 123 -8.93 -23.79 12.30
C LEU A 123 -8.28 -25.03 11.68
N ILE A 124 -7.24 -24.83 10.86
CA ILE A 124 -6.48 -25.94 10.25
C ILE A 124 -5.76 -26.75 11.33
N ARG A 125 -5.06 -26.08 12.26
CA ARG A 125 -4.32 -26.76 13.33
C ARG A 125 -5.21 -27.59 14.26
N GLN A 126 -6.45 -27.16 14.47
CA GLN A 126 -7.45 -27.90 15.23
C GLN A 126 -7.95 -29.15 14.47
N THR A 127 -7.93 -29.12 13.14
CA THR A 127 -8.37 -30.23 12.30
C THR A 127 -7.22 -31.20 12.03
N TYR A 128 -6.04 -30.65 11.72
CA TYR A 128 -4.82 -31.42 11.39
C TYR A 128 -3.66 -30.98 12.28
N LYS A 129 -3.30 -31.82 13.25
CA LYS A 129 -2.27 -31.49 14.27
C LYS A 129 -0.87 -31.32 13.67
N ASP A 130 -0.50 -32.18 12.71
CA ASP A 130 0.89 -32.37 12.27
C ASP A 130 1.10 -32.02 10.78
N VAL A 131 0.17 -31.34 10.13
CA VAL A 131 0.33 -30.89 8.75
C VAL A 131 1.10 -29.58 8.72
N PRO A 132 2.07 -29.40 7.81
CA PRO A 132 2.72 -28.12 7.58
C PRO A 132 1.73 -27.01 7.26
N ILE A 133 1.87 -25.86 7.92
CA ILE A 133 1.06 -24.66 7.68
C ILE A 133 1.99 -23.50 7.35
N ILE A 134 1.84 -22.98 6.13
CA ILE A 134 2.60 -21.85 5.59
C ILE A 134 1.65 -20.67 5.49
N ILE A 135 1.99 -19.52 6.09
CA ILE A 135 1.21 -18.31 5.98
C ILE A 135 1.94 -17.26 5.15
N GLY A 136 1.20 -16.44 4.40
CA GLY A 136 1.77 -15.41 3.55
C GLY A 136 0.79 -14.29 3.22
N GLY A 137 1.14 -13.48 2.21
CA GLY A 137 0.38 -12.31 1.81
C GLY A 137 0.64 -11.09 2.70
N ILE A 138 -0.09 -10.00 2.42
CA ILE A 138 0.17 -8.71 3.06
C ILE A 138 -0.07 -8.73 4.57
N GLU A 139 -1.14 -9.38 5.03
CA GLU A 139 -1.47 -9.45 6.47
C GLU A 139 -0.37 -10.14 7.26
N ALA A 140 0.13 -11.29 6.78
CA ALA A 140 1.23 -12.01 7.40
C ALA A 140 2.54 -11.22 7.33
N SER A 141 2.87 -10.64 6.17
CA SER A 141 4.08 -9.84 5.98
C SER A 141 4.18 -8.68 6.96
N LEU A 142 3.08 -7.97 7.22
CA LEU A 142 3.06 -6.80 8.11
C LEU A 142 3.02 -7.16 9.61
N ARG A 143 2.73 -8.43 9.94
CA ARG A 143 2.62 -8.93 11.33
C ARG A 143 3.64 -10.01 11.67
N ARG A 144 4.73 -10.09 10.89
CA ARG A 144 5.73 -11.17 11.02
C ARG A 144 6.56 -11.15 12.31
N LEU A 145 6.71 -9.98 12.91
CA LEU A 145 7.34 -9.79 14.24
C LEU A 145 6.34 -9.09 15.17
N ALA A 146 6.75 -8.73 16.38
CA ALA A 146 5.92 -7.95 17.30
C ALA A 146 5.49 -6.64 16.65
N HIS A 147 4.21 -6.34 16.71
CA HIS A 147 3.63 -5.19 16.03
C HIS A 147 2.52 -4.54 16.84
N TYR A 148 2.36 -3.22 16.65
CA TYR A 148 1.22 -2.52 17.20
C TYR A 148 -0.04 -2.81 16.38
N ASP A 149 -1.09 -3.27 17.04
CA ASP A 149 -2.41 -3.49 16.47
C ASP A 149 -3.35 -2.35 16.82
N TYR A 150 -3.75 -1.61 15.81
CA TYR A 150 -4.58 -0.41 15.96
C TYR A 150 -5.97 -0.70 16.53
N TRP A 151 -6.58 -1.84 16.18
CA TRP A 151 -7.96 -2.16 16.58
C TRP A 151 -8.07 -2.53 18.05
N SER A 152 -7.12 -3.29 18.57
CA SER A 152 -7.05 -3.64 19.99
C SER A 152 -6.26 -2.62 20.82
N ASP A 153 -5.58 -1.65 20.18
CA ASP A 153 -4.68 -0.66 20.80
C ASP A 153 -3.59 -1.29 21.69
N THR A 154 -3.06 -2.44 21.25
CA THR A 154 -2.05 -3.20 22.00
C THR A 154 -0.93 -3.68 21.08
N LEU A 155 0.20 -4.07 21.69
CA LEU A 155 1.22 -4.86 21.01
C LEU A 155 0.78 -6.32 20.91
N LYS A 156 0.86 -6.87 19.69
CA LYS A 156 0.63 -8.29 19.38
C LYS A 156 1.96 -8.99 19.12
N ARG A 157 1.98 -10.28 19.39
CA ARG A 157 3.09 -11.15 19.01
C ARG A 157 3.16 -11.33 17.50
N SER A 158 4.22 -11.98 17.02
CA SER A 158 4.27 -12.45 15.64
C SER A 158 3.03 -13.27 15.28
N VAL A 159 2.45 -12.98 14.11
CA VAL A 159 1.31 -13.74 13.57
C VAL A 159 1.65 -15.21 13.35
N LEU A 160 2.93 -15.54 13.15
CA LEU A 160 3.41 -16.93 13.06
C LEU A 160 3.08 -17.73 14.34
N LEU A 161 3.18 -17.10 15.50
CA LEU A 161 2.86 -17.73 16.78
C LEU A 161 1.35 -17.79 17.03
N ASP A 162 0.65 -16.69 16.73
CA ASP A 162 -0.77 -16.57 17.03
C ASP A 162 -1.65 -17.41 16.10
N SER A 163 -1.20 -17.67 14.86
CA SER A 163 -1.90 -18.52 13.89
C SER A 163 -1.65 -20.03 14.05
N GLY A 164 -0.69 -20.43 14.87
CA GLY A 164 -0.26 -21.83 14.96
C GLY A 164 0.45 -22.35 13.70
N ALA A 165 0.84 -21.47 12.79
CA ALA A 165 1.58 -21.85 11.57
C ALA A 165 3.03 -22.25 11.87
N ASP A 166 3.68 -22.89 10.91
CA ASP A 166 5.05 -23.39 11.04
C ASP A 166 6.04 -22.44 10.36
N LEU A 167 5.66 -21.88 9.20
CA LEU A 167 6.51 -21.02 8.39
C LEU A 167 5.69 -19.82 7.88
N LEU A 168 6.32 -18.65 7.80
CA LEU A 168 5.73 -17.45 7.20
C LEU A 168 6.60 -16.98 6.04
N LEU A 169 5.96 -16.74 4.90
CA LEU A 169 6.57 -16.09 3.74
C LEU A 169 6.19 -14.62 3.72
N TYR A 170 7.16 -13.72 3.70
CA TYR A 170 6.91 -12.30 3.63
C TYR A 170 7.43 -11.67 2.33
N GLY A 171 6.82 -10.57 1.94
CA GLY A 171 7.15 -9.92 0.68
C GLY A 171 6.54 -10.60 -0.54
N MET A 172 7.26 -10.55 -1.65
CA MET A 172 6.88 -11.23 -2.90
C MET A 172 7.40 -12.67 -2.85
N GLY A 173 6.48 -13.61 -2.70
CA GLY A 173 6.79 -14.99 -2.32
C GLY A 173 7.01 -15.97 -3.46
N GLU A 174 7.01 -15.54 -4.73
CA GLU A 174 7.02 -16.45 -5.89
C GLU A 174 8.21 -17.41 -5.90
N ARG A 175 9.40 -16.92 -5.58
CA ARG A 175 10.61 -17.76 -5.53
C ARG A 175 10.63 -18.60 -4.26
N SER A 176 10.39 -17.98 -3.11
CA SER A 176 10.47 -18.66 -1.82
C SER A 176 9.45 -19.77 -1.67
N ILE A 177 8.25 -19.66 -2.26
CA ILE A 177 7.24 -20.72 -2.16
C ILE A 177 7.65 -21.97 -2.94
N VAL A 178 8.32 -21.81 -4.09
CA VAL A 178 8.84 -22.93 -4.87
C VAL A 178 9.98 -23.62 -4.10
N GLU A 179 10.93 -22.85 -3.57
CA GLU A 179 12.02 -23.38 -2.76
C GLU A 179 11.51 -24.14 -1.52
N VAL A 180 10.44 -23.65 -0.87
CA VAL A 180 9.79 -24.34 0.26
C VAL A 180 9.08 -25.61 -0.21
N ALA A 181 8.39 -25.56 -1.35
CA ALA A 181 7.71 -26.73 -1.90
C ALA A 181 8.70 -27.82 -2.27
N ASP A 182 9.80 -27.48 -2.93
CA ASP A 182 10.86 -28.41 -3.31
C ASP A 182 11.54 -29.04 -2.07
N ALA A 183 11.74 -28.24 -1.01
CA ALA A 183 12.31 -28.75 0.25
C ALA A 183 11.37 -29.75 0.94
N LEU A 184 10.06 -29.45 1.01
CA LEU A 184 9.06 -30.36 1.55
C LEU A 184 8.91 -31.64 0.70
N ASP A 185 8.92 -31.51 -0.62
CA ASP A 185 8.80 -32.63 -1.56
C ASP A 185 10.01 -33.56 -1.49
N SER A 186 11.19 -33.01 -1.18
CA SER A 186 12.40 -33.80 -0.92
C SER A 186 12.38 -34.53 0.44
N GLY A 187 11.33 -34.34 1.25
CA GLY A 187 11.16 -34.98 2.56
C GLY A 187 11.72 -34.19 3.74
N LEU A 188 12.09 -32.90 3.57
CA LEU A 188 12.54 -32.06 4.68
C LEU A 188 11.36 -31.74 5.60
N ASP A 189 11.56 -31.83 6.91
CA ASP A 189 10.56 -31.33 7.88
C ASP A 189 10.47 -29.80 7.77
N ILE A 190 9.25 -29.25 7.81
CA ILE A 190 9.04 -27.80 7.71
C ILE A 190 9.80 -27.01 8.78
N ARG A 191 10.06 -27.62 9.94
CA ARG A 191 10.82 -27.03 11.05
C ARG A 191 12.31 -26.86 10.75
N ASP A 192 12.83 -27.62 9.78
CA ASP A 192 14.21 -27.58 9.34
C ASP A 192 14.42 -26.63 8.16
N ILE A 193 13.34 -26.10 7.58
CA ILE A 193 13.38 -25.09 6.51
C ILE A 193 13.68 -23.71 7.12
N THR A 194 14.92 -23.48 7.52
CA THR A 194 15.38 -22.28 8.23
C THR A 194 16.26 -21.36 7.40
N PHE A 195 16.56 -21.74 6.15
CA PHE A 195 17.61 -21.13 5.32
C PHE A 195 17.06 -20.33 4.11
N ILE A 196 15.78 -20.44 3.79
CA ILE A 196 15.20 -19.81 2.59
C ILE A 196 15.00 -18.30 2.85
N PRO A 197 15.50 -17.41 1.96
CA PRO A 197 15.25 -15.98 2.05
C PRO A 197 13.75 -15.64 1.94
N GLY A 198 13.33 -14.56 2.63
CA GLY A 198 11.93 -14.14 2.63
C GLY A 198 11.04 -14.98 3.54
N THR A 199 11.62 -15.79 4.44
CA THR A 199 10.89 -16.60 5.40
C THR A 199 11.06 -16.10 6.83
N VAL A 200 10.10 -16.48 7.68
CA VAL A 200 10.15 -16.32 9.14
C VAL A 200 9.76 -17.65 9.76
N TYR A 201 10.57 -18.15 10.67
CA TYR A 201 10.37 -19.42 11.36
C TYR A 201 10.48 -19.28 12.88
N LYS A 202 10.02 -20.26 13.60
CA LYS A 202 10.12 -20.33 15.07
C LYS A 202 11.12 -21.40 15.49
N THR A 203 11.88 -21.13 16.55
CA THR A 203 12.85 -22.09 17.12
C THR A 203 12.89 -22.03 18.64
N LYS A 204 13.34 -23.11 19.26
CA LYS A 204 13.55 -23.20 20.73
C LYS A 204 14.98 -22.88 21.15
N SER A 205 15.95 -22.96 20.23
CA SER A 205 17.36 -22.69 20.45
C SER A 205 17.91 -21.78 19.37
N LEU A 206 18.93 -20.99 19.71
CA LEU A 206 19.67 -20.15 18.80
C LEU A 206 21.03 -20.73 18.39
N GLU A 207 21.35 -21.95 18.78
CA GLU A 207 22.66 -22.59 18.48
C GLU A 207 22.96 -22.70 16.99
N SER A 208 21.92 -22.86 16.16
CA SER A 208 22.02 -22.90 14.69
C SER A 208 21.72 -21.57 13.99
N VAL A 209 21.54 -20.47 14.75
CA VAL A 209 21.20 -19.15 14.21
C VAL A 209 22.42 -18.24 14.23
N TYR A 210 23.09 -18.10 13.10
CA TYR A 210 24.32 -17.32 12.97
C TYR A 210 24.05 -15.95 12.33
N ASP A 211 24.92 -14.98 12.62
CA ASP A 211 24.94 -13.64 12.02
C ASP A 211 23.59 -12.91 12.13
N ALA A 212 22.92 -13.03 13.26
CA ALA A 212 21.62 -12.47 13.49
C ALA A 212 21.66 -11.25 14.42
N ILE A 213 20.87 -10.23 14.09
CA ILE A 213 20.59 -9.12 14.99
C ILE A 213 19.56 -9.59 16.03
N VAL A 214 19.91 -9.51 17.30
CA VAL A 214 18.98 -9.80 18.39
C VAL A 214 18.20 -8.52 18.71
N LEU A 215 16.89 -8.58 18.50
CA LEU A 215 15.97 -7.50 18.84
C LEU A 215 15.60 -7.57 20.34
N PRO A 216 15.13 -6.48 20.95
CA PRO A 216 14.53 -6.52 22.27
C PRO A 216 13.41 -7.58 22.32
N SER A 217 13.30 -8.27 23.44
CA SER A 217 12.26 -9.30 23.63
C SER A 217 10.85 -8.70 23.65
N PHE A 218 9.84 -9.50 23.33
CA PHE A 218 8.44 -9.06 23.35
C PHE A 218 8.03 -8.42 24.69
N ASN A 219 8.53 -8.92 25.82
CA ASN A 219 8.25 -8.34 27.13
C ASN A 219 8.87 -6.94 27.27
N GLU A 220 10.12 -6.77 26.86
CA GLU A 220 10.77 -5.45 26.86
C GLU A 220 10.06 -4.44 25.95
N LEU A 221 9.53 -4.91 24.79
CA LEU A 221 8.75 -4.07 23.87
C LEU A 221 7.43 -3.60 24.51
N LYS A 222 6.78 -4.44 25.33
CA LYS A 222 5.55 -4.09 26.05
C LYS A 222 5.81 -3.06 27.16
N GLU A 223 6.95 -3.14 27.80
CA GLU A 223 7.34 -2.27 28.92
C GLU A 223 7.84 -0.89 28.44
N SER A 224 8.42 -0.82 27.24
CA SER A 224 9.06 0.41 26.76
C SER A 224 8.72 0.74 25.31
N LYS A 225 7.95 1.82 25.12
CA LYS A 225 7.68 2.38 23.79
C LYS A 225 8.95 2.79 23.05
N ARG A 226 9.99 3.22 23.79
CA ARG A 226 11.28 3.56 23.20
C ARG A 226 11.96 2.32 22.62
N LYS A 227 12.00 1.21 23.37
CA LYS A 227 12.55 -0.06 22.86
C LYS A 227 11.78 -0.57 21.65
N TYR A 228 10.44 -0.37 21.61
CA TYR A 228 9.66 -0.68 20.43
C TYR A 228 10.07 0.17 19.23
N ALA A 229 10.28 1.48 19.41
CA ALA A 229 10.72 2.36 18.34
C ALA A 229 12.10 1.97 17.79
N GLU A 230 13.04 1.62 18.69
CA GLU A 230 14.40 1.16 18.36
C GLU A 230 14.37 -0.19 17.60
N SER A 231 13.59 -1.16 18.09
CA SER A 231 13.38 -2.44 17.42
C SER A 231 12.78 -2.26 16.04
N PHE A 232 11.71 -1.46 15.94
CA PHE A 232 11.07 -1.19 14.65
C PHE A 232 12.03 -0.52 13.66
N TYR A 233 12.83 0.44 14.12
CA TYR A 233 13.82 1.10 13.25
C TYR A 233 14.89 0.14 12.77
N THR A 234 15.34 -0.79 13.62
CA THR A 234 16.24 -1.88 13.23
C THR A 234 15.62 -2.75 12.14
N GLN A 235 14.35 -3.11 12.27
CA GLN A 235 13.61 -3.85 11.23
C GLN A 235 13.53 -3.04 9.92
N TYR A 236 13.20 -1.76 10.00
CA TYR A 236 13.13 -0.87 8.85
C TYR A 236 14.45 -0.76 8.09
N MET A 237 15.57 -0.68 8.81
CA MET A 237 16.93 -0.62 8.24
C MET A 237 17.38 -1.95 7.62
N ASN A 238 16.67 -3.06 7.87
CA ASN A 238 16.98 -4.39 7.36
C ASN A 238 15.93 -4.93 6.37
N THR A 239 15.17 -4.06 5.70
CA THR A 239 14.22 -4.45 4.65
C THR A 239 14.89 -4.71 3.28
N ASP A 240 16.16 -4.37 3.13
CA ASP A 240 16.88 -4.50 1.86
C ASP A 240 17.33 -5.95 1.60
N PRO A 241 17.09 -6.51 0.40
CA PRO A 241 17.43 -7.90 0.10
C PRO A 241 18.93 -8.17 -0.13
N PHE A 242 19.76 -7.13 -0.27
CA PHE A 242 21.21 -7.26 -0.50
C PHE A 242 22.03 -7.04 0.78
N SER A 243 21.57 -6.18 1.66
CA SER A 243 22.31 -5.77 2.87
C SER A 243 21.53 -6.02 4.17
N GLY A 244 20.33 -6.59 4.08
CA GLY A 244 19.54 -7.01 5.25
C GLY A 244 20.19 -8.20 5.94
N GLN A 245 20.08 -8.23 7.25
CA GLN A 245 20.59 -9.31 8.10
C GLN A 245 19.41 -10.11 8.67
N ARG A 246 19.71 -11.32 9.12
CA ARG A 246 18.78 -12.12 9.92
C ARG A 246 18.46 -11.39 11.23
N MET A 247 17.23 -11.48 11.70
CA MET A 247 16.79 -10.86 12.94
C MET A 247 16.10 -11.89 13.82
N VAL A 248 16.32 -11.80 15.14
CA VAL A 248 15.75 -12.69 16.15
C VAL A 248 14.98 -11.87 17.16
N GLU A 249 13.77 -12.29 17.48
CA GLU A 249 12.93 -11.72 18.53
C GLU A 249 12.50 -12.81 19.52
N LYS A 250 12.70 -12.56 20.83
CA LYS A 250 12.40 -13.51 21.90
C LYS A 250 10.98 -13.32 22.42
N TYR A 251 10.22 -14.40 22.58
CA TYR A 251 8.82 -14.39 23.05
C TYR A 251 8.59 -15.18 24.35
N GLY A 252 9.52 -15.98 24.76
CA GLY A 252 9.47 -16.80 25.96
C GLY A 252 10.86 -17.32 26.30
N GLU A 253 10.98 -18.13 27.34
CA GLU A 253 12.28 -18.64 27.78
C GLU A 253 13.00 -19.42 26.65
N HIS A 254 12.25 -20.30 25.96
CA HIS A 254 12.73 -21.11 24.84
C HIS A 254 11.84 -20.93 23.61
N LEU A 255 11.46 -19.69 23.30
CA LEU A 255 10.64 -19.40 22.11
C LEU A 255 11.16 -18.15 21.41
N TYR A 256 11.68 -18.36 20.21
CA TYR A 256 12.24 -17.33 19.33
C TYR A 256 11.56 -17.36 17.99
N VAL A 257 11.38 -16.17 17.40
CA VAL A 257 11.00 -16.00 16.01
C VAL A 257 12.20 -15.41 15.28
N VAL A 258 12.57 -16.07 14.18
CA VAL A 258 13.73 -15.71 13.37
C VAL A 258 13.24 -15.28 12.00
N GLN A 259 13.57 -14.06 11.60
CA GLN A 259 13.33 -13.54 10.25
C GLN A 259 14.59 -13.64 9.42
N ASN A 260 14.55 -14.40 8.33
CA ASN A 260 15.61 -14.41 7.33
C ASN A 260 15.62 -13.10 6.52
N PRO A 261 16.73 -12.74 5.85
CA PRO A 261 16.76 -11.61 4.92
C PRO A 261 15.68 -11.72 3.84
N ALA A 262 15.25 -10.60 3.30
CA ALA A 262 14.26 -10.57 2.22
C ALA A 262 14.76 -11.30 0.97
N SER A 263 13.86 -11.92 0.22
CA SER A 263 14.16 -12.49 -1.10
C SER A 263 14.60 -11.40 -2.06
N LYS A 264 15.56 -11.72 -2.93
CA LYS A 264 15.99 -10.80 -3.99
C LYS A 264 14.82 -10.47 -4.93
N PRO A 265 14.78 -9.24 -5.47
CA PRO A 265 13.79 -8.87 -6.46
C PRO A 265 13.79 -9.83 -7.65
N LEU A 266 12.61 -10.09 -8.22
CA LEU A 266 12.51 -10.85 -9.46
C LEU A 266 13.17 -10.06 -10.60
N THR A 267 13.87 -10.78 -11.46
CA THR A 267 14.36 -10.24 -12.74
C THR A 267 13.18 -9.99 -13.69
N THR A 268 13.40 -9.21 -14.75
CA THR A 268 12.39 -9.00 -15.78
C THR A 268 11.91 -10.33 -16.40
N ALA A 269 12.82 -11.27 -16.65
CA ALA A 269 12.46 -12.57 -17.20
C ALA A 269 11.59 -13.40 -16.23
N GLU A 270 11.85 -13.34 -14.93
CA GLU A 270 11.01 -13.98 -13.91
C GLU A 270 9.66 -13.29 -13.79
N MET A 271 9.63 -11.96 -13.81
CA MET A 271 8.37 -11.20 -13.85
C MET A 271 7.53 -11.59 -15.06
N ASP A 272 8.13 -11.65 -16.24
CA ASP A 272 7.44 -12.02 -17.47
C ASP A 272 6.88 -13.44 -17.40
N ARG A 273 7.64 -14.40 -16.85
CA ARG A 273 7.13 -15.76 -16.61
C ARG A 273 5.93 -15.77 -15.67
N VAL A 274 6.01 -15.07 -14.54
CA VAL A 274 4.92 -15.02 -13.56
C VAL A 274 3.65 -14.44 -14.18
N TYR A 275 3.74 -13.33 -14.92
CA TYR A 275 2.58 -12.72 -15.56
C TYR A 275 2.11 -13.42 -16.84
N GLY A 276 2.93 -14.29 -17.41
CA GLY A 276 2.62 -15.12 -18.58
C GLY A 276 1.99 -16.47 -18.26
N LEU A 277 1.76 -16.81 -16.96
CA LEU A 277 1.09 -18.05 -16.58
C LEU A 277 -0.38 -18.08 -17.03
N ASN A 278 -0.98 -19.27 -17.06
CA ASN A 278 -2.33 -19.50 -17.56
C ASN A 278 -3.42 -19.01 -16.59
N TYR A 279 -3.52 -17.69 -16.38
CA TYR A 279 -4.61 -17.10 -15.63
C TYR A 279 -5.89 -17.04 -16.45
N MET A 280 -7.04 -17.38 -15.82
CA MET A 280 -8.37 -17.21 -16.43
C MET A 280 -8.81 -15.76 -16.55
N ARG A 281 -8.14 -14.84 -15.85
CA ARG A 281 -8.37 -13.39 -15.80
C ARG A 281 -9.80 -12.99 -15.40
N THR A 282 -10.44 -13.86 -14.65
CA THR A 282 -11.79 -13.65 -14.11
C THR A 282 -11.95 -14.44 -12.80
N TYR A 283 -13.10 -14.26 -12.15
CA TYR A 283 -13.48 -15.04 -10.99
C TYR A 283 -14.02 -16.42 -11.38
N HIS A 284 -13.99 -17.36 -10.43
CA HIS A 284 -14.51 -18.69 -10.66
C HIS A 284 -16.02 -18.65 -10.98
N PRO A 285 -16.52 -19.42 -11.99
CA PRO A 285 -17.93 -19.37 -12.44
C PRO A 285 -18.96 -19.68 -11.38
N SER A 286 -18.60 -20.39 -10.31
CA SER A 286 -19.51 -20.65 -9.17
C SER A 286 -20.05 -19.38 -8.50
N TYR A 287 -19.46 -18.21 -8.74
CA TYR A 287 -19.88 -16.94 -8.17
C TYR A 287 -20.86 -16.16 -9.05
N GLU A 288 -21.14 -16.61 -10.27
CA GLU A 288 -22.06 -15.93 -11.20
C GLU A 288 -23.46 -15.73 -10.58
N ALA A 289 -24.01 -16.77 -9.95
CA ALA A 289 -25.34 -16.69 -9.31
C ALA A 289 -25.40 -15.67 -8.16
N ALA A 290 -24.25 -15.33 -7.57
CA ALA A 290 -24.15 -14.32 -6.52
C ALA A 290 -23.86 -12.89 -7.05
N GLY A 291 -23.80 -12.71 -8.38
CA GLY A 291 -23.46 -11.43 -9.02
C GLY A 291 -21.96 -11.21 -9.24
N GLY A 292 -21.17 -12.28 -9.27
CA GLY A 292 -19.72 -12.22 -9.51
C GLY A 292 -18.92 -11.67 -8.32
N VAL A 293 -17.69 -11.22 -8.58
CA VAL A 293 -16.77 -10.64 -7.58
C VAL A 293 -16.41 -9.22 -8.02
N PRO A 294 -16.89 -8.17 -7.34
CA PRO A 294 -16.73 -6.78 -7.80
C PRO A 294 -15.28 -6.34 -8.01
N ALA A 295 -14.34 -6.89 -7.25
CA ALA A 295 -12.92 -6.54 -7.35
C ALA A 295 -12.30 -6.77 -8.72
N ILE A 296 -12.91 -7.62 -9.58
CA ILE A 296 -12.41 -7.88 -10.94
C ILE A 296 -12.52 -6.65 -11.85
N GLU A 297 -13.53 -5.80 -11.65
CA GLU A 297 -13.79 -4.66 -12.53
C GLU A 297 -12.66 -3.64 -12.54
N GLU A 298 -11.95 -3.50 -11.42
CA GLU A 298 -10.80 -2.58 -11.30
C GLU A 298 -9.57 -3.06 -12.06
N VAL A 299 -9.44 -4.37 -12.28
CA VAL A 299 -8.22 -4.98 -12.80
C VAL A 299 -8.38 -5.69 -14.14
N LYS A 300 -9.61 -6.07 -14.56
CA LYS A 300 -9.87 -6.89 -15.75
C LYS A 300 -9.15 -6.41 -17.00
N PHE A 301 -9.15 -5.10 -17.24
CA PHE A 301 -8.50 -4.45 -18.38
C PHE A 301 -7.39 -3.48 -17.92
N SER A 302 -6.68 -3.84 -16.87
CA SER A 302 -5.55 -3.08 -16.34
C SER A 302 -4.26 -3.91 -16.41
N LEU A 303 -3.14 -3.26 -16.66
CA LEU A 303 -1.83 -3.89 -16.84
C LEU A 303 -0.91 -3.51 -15.70
N VAL A 304 -0.42 -4.50 -14.96
CA VAL A 304 0.66 -4.28 -13.99
C VAL A 304 1.98 -4.23 -14.74
N SER A 305 2.64 -3.09 -14.72
CA SER A 305 3.90 -2.87 -15.44
C SER A 305 5.13 -3.04 -14.54
N ASN A 306 4.97 -2.83 -13.25
CA ASN A 306 6.07 -2.88 -12.28
C ASN A 306 5.58 -3.18 -10.87
N ARG A 307 6.48 -3.62 -10.01
CA ARG A 307 6.33 -3.79 -8.56
C ARG A 307 7.43 -3.05 -7.81
N GLY A 308 7.24 -2.83 -6.52
CA GLY A 308 8.16 -2.08 -5.68
C GLY A 308 7.99 -0.57 -5.80
N CYS A 309 8.51 0.20 -4.84
CA CYS A 309 8.42 1.66 -4.84
C CYS A 309 9.57 2.28 -4.05
N PHE A 310 10.45 3.03 -4.70
CA PHE A 310 11.54 3.74 -4.01
C PHE A 310 11.12 5.07 -3.36
N GLY A 311 9.82 5.39 -3.38
CA GLY A 311 9.28 6.58 -2.73
C GLY A 311 9.48 6.60 -1.23
N GLY A 312 9.38 5.43 -0.57
CA GLY A 312 9.71 5.27 0.85
C GLY A 312 8.85 6.12 1.80
N CYS A 313 7.59 6.40 1.46
CA CYS A 313 6.69 7.16 2.32
C CYS A 313 6.48 6.46 3.66
N SER A 314 6.53 7.22 4.77
CA SER A 314 6.54 6.68 6.12
C SER A 314 5.26 5.92 6.52
N PHE A 315 4.14 6.20 5.89
CA PHE A 315 2.85 5.57 6.16
C PHE A 315 2.54 4.37 5.25
N CYS A 316 3.39 4.10 4.24
CA CYS A 316 3.10 3.14 3.19
C CYS A 316 3.65 1.75 3.54
N ALA A 317 2.77 0.73 3.57
CA ALA A 317 3.13 -0.66 3.82
C ALA A 317 3.95 -1.31 2.70
N LEU A 318 3.96 -0.74 1.49
CA LEU A 318 4.66 -1.31 0.34
C LEU A 318 6.17 -1.46 0.57
N THR A 319 6.78 -0.58 1.36
CA THR A 319 8.20 -0.68 1.73
C THR A 319 8.51 -2.02 2.41
N PHE A 320 7.60 -2.53 3.25
CA PHE A 320 7.76 -3.79 3.98
C PHE A 320 7.26 -5.02 3.21
N HIS A 321 6.37 -4.82 2.23
CA HIS A 321 5.77 -5.92 1.49
C HIS A 321 6.40 -6.11 0.10
N GLN A 322 6.46 -5.07 -0.75
CA GLN A 322 7.04 -5.17 -2.09
C GLN A 322 8.50 -4.72 -2.17
N GLY A 323 8.98 -4.00 -1.14
CA GLY A 323 10.31 -3.45 -1.12
C GLY A 323 10.48 -2.15 -1.91
N ARG A 324 11.72 -1.65 -1.92
CA ARG A 324 12.08 -0.35 -2.50
C ARG A 324 12.82 -0.46 -3.85
N ILE A 325 13.04 -1.66 -4.35
CA ILE A 325 13.67 -1.91 -5.65
C ILE A 325 12.58 -2.19 -6.68
N ILE A 326 12.63 -1.49 -7.79
CA ILE A 326 11.65 -1.67 -8.86
C ILE A 326 11.93 -2.97 -9.62
N GLN A 327 10.88 -3.75 -9.81
CA GLN A 327 10.84 -4.96 -10.62
C GLN A 327 9.90 -4.70 -11.79
N THR A 328 10.39 -4.80 -13.00
CA THR A 328 9.64 -4.45 -14.23
C THR A 328 9.39 -5.65 -15.11
N ARG A 329 8.27 -5.62 -15.80
CA ARG A 329 7.97 -6.50 -16.92
C ARG A 329 8.51 -5.92 -18.22
N SER A 330 8.86 -6.78 -19.17
CA SER A 330 9.22 -6.37 -20.51
C SER A 330 8.02 -5.74 -21.25
N HIS A 331 8.30 -4.94 -22.27
CA HIS A 331 7.26 -4.43 -23.15
C HIS A 331 6.49 -5.56 -23.84
N GLU A 332 7.20 -6.59 -24.28
CA GLU A 332 6.61 -7.76 -24.96
C GLU A 332 5.57 -8.45 -24.06
N SER A 333 5.92 -8.75 -22.82
CA SER A 333 5.01 -9.37 -21.85
C SER A 333 3.73 -8.55 -21.67
N ILE A 334 3.86 -7.23 -21.50
CA ILE A 334 2.72 -6.33 -21.30
C ILE A 334 1.88 -6.19 -22.56
N ILE A 335 2.51 -6.11 -23.75
CA ILE A 335 1.82 -6.01 -25.02
C ILE A 335 1.05 -7.30 -25.33
N ASN A 336 1.63 -8.47 -25.05
CA ASN A 336 0.96 -9.75 -25.26
C ASN A 336 -0.27 -9.89 -24.36
N GLU A 337 -0.18 -9.44 -23.10
CA GLU A 337 -1.33 -9.37 -22.21
C GLU A 337 -2.41 -8.40 -22.74
N ALA A 338 -2.03 -7.22 -23.23
CA ALA A 338 -2.97 -6.26 -23.80
C ALA A 338 -3.66 -6.78 -25.08
N LYS A 339 -2.95 -7.55 -25.92
CA LYS A 339 -3.54 -8.23 -27.07
C LYS A 339 -4.63 -9.22 -26.65
N ALA A 340 -4.43 -9.95 -25.55
CA ALA A 340 -5.43 -10.87 -25.04
C ALA A 340 -6.74 -10.15 -24.63
N PHE A 341 -6.67 -8.89 -24.20
CA PHE A 341 -7.88 -8.10 -23.91
C PHE A 341 -8.75 -7.91 -25.17
N THR A 342 -8.15 -7.77 -26.34
CA THR A 342 -8.91 -7.52 -27.58
C THR A 342 -9.76 -8.71 -28.01
N TRP A 343 -9.54 -9.89 -27.45
CA TRP A 343 -10.33 -11.09 -27.69
C TRP A 343 -11.48 -11.26 -26.70
N ASP A 344 -11.50 -10.49 -25.62
CA ASP A 344 -12.59 -10.50 -24.64
C ASP A 344 -13.78 -9.67 -25.18
N SER A 345 -14.98 -10.26 -25.22
CA SER A 345 -16.19 -9.60 -25.70
C SER A 345 -16.59 -8.35 -24.91
N ASP A 346 -16.16 -8.26 -23.65
CA ASP A 346 -16.42 -7.12 -22.76
C ASP A 346 -15.46 -5.96 -23.02
N PHE A 347 -14.36 -6.18 -23.73
CA PHE A 347 -13.38 -5.15 -24.01
C PHE A 347 -13.93 -4.11 -25.01
N LYS A 348 -14.10 -2.90 -24.56
CA LYS A 348 -14.62 -1.78 -25.38
C LYS A 348 -13.51 -0.90 -25.99
N GLY A 349 -12.26 -1.37 -25.95
CA GLY A 349 -11.09 -0.66 -26.48
C GLY A 349 -10.40 0.24 -25.45
N TYR A 350 -10.72 0.12 -24.16
CA TYR A 350 -10.15 0.96 -23.11
C TYR A 350 -9.25 0.13 -22.20
N ILE A 351 -7.95 0.40 -22.21
CA ILE A 351 -7.03 -0.06 -21.18
C ILE A 351 -7.16 0.91 -20.01
N HIS A 352 -7.64 0.41 -18.87
CA HIS A 352 -8.02 1.25 -17.75
C HIS A 352 -6.82 1.78 -16.97
N ASP A 353 -5.72 1.02 -16.92
CA ASP A 353 -4.49 1.42 -16.26
C ASP A 353 -3.28 0.68 -16.83
N VAL A 354 -2.13 1.33 -16.85
CA VAL A 354 -0.82 0.73 -17.09
C VAL A 354 0.09 1.18 -15.97
N GLY A 355 0.14 0.40 -14.91
CA GLY A 355 0.73 0.93 -13.69
C GLY A 355 1.30 -0.12 -12.74
N GLY A 356 1.34 0.27 -11.49
CA GLY A 356 1.86 -0.48 -10.36
C GLY A 356 1.72 0.36 -9.09
N PRO A 357 2.51 0.13 -8.03
CA PRO A 357 2.49 0.96 -6.83
C PRO A 357 2.74 2.45 -7.11
N THR A 358 3.49 2.73 -8.17
CA THR A 358 3.72 4.05 -8.75
C THR A 358 3.89 3.87 -10.25
N ALA A 359 2.97 4.40 -11.05
CA ALA A 359 2.88 4.11 -12.48
C ALA A 359 4.15 4.49 -13.26
N ASN A 360 4.73 5.64 -12.95
CA ASN A 360 5.89 6.17 -13.67
C ASN A 360 7.26 5.70 -13.13
N PHE A 361 7.29 4.62 -12.33
CA PHE A 361 8.54 3.97 -11.91
C PHE A 361 8.79 2.70 -12.75
N ARG A 362 9.63 2.80 -13.76
CA ARG A 362 9.91 1.70 -14.68
C ARG A 362 11.31 1.10 -14.55
N HIS A 363 12.14 1.60 -13.66
CA HIS A 363 13.50 1.11 -13.41
C HIS A 363 13.93 1.40 -11.97
N PRO A 364 14.96 0.71 -11.45
CA PRO A 364 15.58 1.04 -10.16
C PRO A 364 16.02 2.50 -10.11
N SER A 365 15.97 3.10 -8.93
CA SER A 365 16.29 4.53 -8.77
C SER A 365 17.73 4.91 -9.13
N CYS A 366 18.67 3.97 -9.05
CA CYS A 366 20.07 4.15 -9.44
C CYS A 366 20.77 2.79 -9.59
N GLN A 367 21.92 2.77 -10.25
CA GLN A 367 22.72 1.55 -10.49
C GLN A 367 23.15 0.85 -9.19
N LYS A 368 23.36 1.61 -8.11
CA LYS A 368 23.71 1.02 -6.81
C LYS A 368 22.67 0.02 -6.32
N GLN A 369 21.37 0.26 -6.60
CA GLN A 369 20.31 -0.63 -6.15
C GLN A 369 20.41 -2.05 -6.72
N LEU A 370 20.99 -2.20 -7.91
CA LEU A 370 21.15 -3.50 -8.58
C LEU A 370 22.25 -4.38 -7.98
N THR A 371 23.21 -3.78 -7.29
CA THR A 371 24.40 -4.49 -6.78
C THR A 371 24.53 -4.45 -5.26
N LYS A 372 24.22 -3.30 -4.64
CA LYS A 372 24.41 -3.06 -3.20
C LYS A 372 23.09 -2.80 -2.46
N GLY A 373 21.96 -2.85 -3.17
CA GLY A 373 20.64 -2.59 -2.61
C GLY A 373 20.35 -1.12 -2.32
N VAL A 374 19.30 -0.89 -1.54
CA VAL A 374 18.83 0.47 -1.18
C VAL A 374 19.65 1.10 -0.07
N CYS A 375 19.72 2.43 -0.06
CA CYS A 375 20.35 3.16 1.03
C CYS A 375 19.53 3.01 2.32
N LYS A 376 20.17 2.60 3.42
CA LYS A 376 19.51 2.40 4.72
C LYS A 376 18.98 3.72 5.28
N ASN A 377 19.79 4.79 5.27
CA ASN A 377 19.55 6.08 5.92
C ASN A 377 19.13 7.20 4.95
N LYS A 378 18.74 6.88 3.71
CA LYS A 378 18.42 7.88 2.69
C LYS A 378 17.25 7.43 1.83
N GLN A 379 16.39 8.38 1.48
CA GLN A 379 15.35 8.20 0.48
C GLN A 379 15.77 8.81 -0.86
N CYS A 380 15.22 8.30 -1.97
CA CYS A 380 15.62 8.72 -3.30
C CYS A 380 15.03 10.08 -3.72
N LEU A 381 13.85 10.43 -3.15
CA LEU A 381 13.07 11.62 -3.51
C LEU A 381 12.84 12.57 -2.33
N PHE A 382 13.33 12.25 -1.14
CA PHE A 382 13.13 13.06 0.05
C PHE A 382 14.45 13.24 0.83
N PRO A 383 14.71 14.44 1.40
CA PRO A 383 13.92 15.70 1.29
C PRO A 383 13.99 16.35 -0.09
N GLU A 384 15.03 16.09 -0.84
CA GLU A 384 15.29 16.50 -2.22
C GLU A 384 15.73 15.29 -3.06
N PRO A 385 15.56 15.30 -4.38
CA PRO A 385 15.99 14.21 -5.24
C PRO A 385 17.48 13.90 -5.03
N CYS A 386 17.80 12.61 -4.88
CA CYS A 386 19.17 12.16 -4.71
C CYS A 386 20.02 12.50 -5.94
N LYS A 387 21.26 12.96 -5.75
CA LYS A 387 22.17 13.29 -6.86
C LYS A 387 22.43 12.11 -7.82
N ASN A 388 22.30 10.88 -7.32
CA ASN A 388 22.46 9.66 -8.10
C ASN A 388 21.12 9.09 -8.60
N LEU A 389 20.02 9.81 -8.42
CA LEU A 389 18.72 9.40 -8.94
C LEU A 389 18.77 9.40 -10.47
N TYR A 390 18.50 8.25 -11.06
CA TYR A 390 18.28 8.15 -12.48
C TYR A 390 16.81 8.48 -12.77
N VAL A 391 16.58 9.56 -13.49
CA VAL A 391 15.24 10.02 -13.86
C VAL A 391 15.07 9.82 -15.37
N ASP A 392 14.16 8.93 -15.73
CA ASP A 392 13.84 8.65 -17.13
C ASP A 392 12.41 8.14 -17.26
N HIS A 393 11.63 8.77 -18.13
CA HIS A 393 10.30 8.33 -18.50
C HIS A 393 10.23 7.74 -19.93
N GLN A 394 11.35 7.69 -20.66
CA GLN A 394 11.36 7.26 -22.06
C GLN A 394 10.93 5.80 -22.25
N ASP A 395 11.34 4.90 -21.34
CA ASP A 395 10.89 3.51 -21.38
C ASP A 395 9.36 3.41 -21.22
N TYR A 396 8.80 4.17 -20.27
CA TYR A 396 7.36 4.18 -20.04
C TYR A 396 6.60 4.78 -21.22
N LEU A 397 7.07 5.88 -21.80
CA LEU A 397 6.49 6.50 -22.99
C LEU A 397 6.49 5.55 -24.19
N LYS A 398 7.61 4.84 -24.43
CA LYS A 398 7.71 3.83 -25.49
C LYS A 398 6.67 2.72 -25.31
N LEU A 399 6.46 2.24 -24.09
CA LEU A 399 5.45 1.24 -23.77
C LEU A 399 4.04 1.78 -24.05
N LEU A 400 3.71 2.98 -23.56
CA LEU A 400 2.39 3.59 -23.72
C LEU A 400 2.06 3.85 -25.19
N ARG A 401 3.03 4.28 -25.99
CA ARG A 401 2.86 4.49 -27.45
C ARG A 401 2.54 3.16 -28.15
N LYS A 402 3.31 2.09 -27.89
CA LYS A 402 3.05 0.76 -28.43
C LYS A 402 1.66 0.23 -28.08
N LEU A 403 1.20 0.46 -26.85
CA LEU A 403 -0.14 0.04 -26.41
C LEU A 403 -1.24 0.81 -27.12
N ARG A 404 -1.04 2.10 -27.42
CA ARG A 404 -2.00 2.92 -28.20
C ARG A 404 -2.13 2.49 -29.65
N GLU A 405 -1.07 1.90 -30.19
CA GLU A 405 -0.99 1.44 -31.61
C GLU A 405 -1.61 0.05 -31.81
N LEU A 406 -1.98 -0.65 -30.73
CA LEU A 406 -2.56 -1.99 -30.84
C LEU A 406 -3.94 -1.94 -31.51
N PRO A 407 -4.22 -2.80 -32.50
CA PRO A 407 -5.54 -2.95 -33.07
C PRO A 407 -6.60 -3.22 -32.00
N GLY A 408 -7.72 -2.54 -32.05
CA GLY A 408 -8.80 -2.65 -31.07
C GLY A 408 -8.64 -1.80 -29.82
N VAL A 409 -7.48 -1.18 -29.58
CA VAL A 409 -7.27 -0.25 -28.47
C VAL A 409 -7.62 1.17 -28.92
N LYS A 410 -8.57 1.80 -28.24
CA LYS A 410 -9.00 3.19 -28.47
C LYS A 410 -8.31 4.18 -27.54
N LYS A 411 -8.12 3.80 -26.27
CA LYS A 411 -7.51 4.65 -25.24
C LYS A 411 -6.71 3.81 -24.24
N VAL A 412 -5.63 4.39 -23.77
CA VAL A 412 -4.80 3.85 -22.70
C VAL A 412 -4.74 4.87 -21.58
N PHE A 413 -5.30 4.55 -20.43
CA PHE A 413 -5.33 5.45 -19.28
C PHE A 413 -4.26 5.09 -18.25
N ILE A 414 -3.89 6.07 -17.43
CA ILE A 414 -3.07 5.93 -16.24
C ILE A 414 -3.92 6.34 -15.04
N ARG A 415 -4.37 5.35 -14.26
CA ARG A 415 -5.18 5.54 -13.04
C ARG A 415 -4.39 5.32 -11.77
N SER A 416 -3.37 4.47 -11.81
CA SER A 416 -2.37 4.35 -10.74
C SER A 416 -1.70 5.70 -10.49
N GLY A 417 -1.43 6.00 -9.24
CA GLY A 417 -0.82 7.27 -8.88
C GLY A 417 0.55 7.46 -9.52
N ILE A 418 0.81 8.66 -10.02
CA ILE A 418 2.14 9.08 -10.46
C ILE A 418 2.87 9.83 -9.34
N ARG A 419 4.19 9.70 -9.31
CA ARG A 419 5.04 10.53 -8.46
C ARG A 419 5.35 11.84 -9.17
N PHE A 420 4.64 12.89 -8.77
CA PHE A 420 4.79 14.24 -9.33
C PHE A 420 6.17 14.85 -9.06
N ASP A 421 6.81 14.49 -7.96
CA ASP A 421 8.16 14.89 -7.61
C ASP A 421 9.21 14.24 -8.53
N TYR A 422 8.98 13.00 -8.98
CA TYR A 422 9.81 12.34 -9.98
C TYR A 422 9.59 12.96 -11.38
N VAL A 423 8.34 13.35 -11.73
CA VAL A 423 8.07 14.12 -12.95
C VAL A 423 8.78 15.47 -12.93
N ASN A 424 8.74 16.18 -11.81
CA ASN A 424 9.43 17.47 -11.66
C ASN A 424 10.98 17.37 -11.72
N ALA A 425 11.53 16.20 -11.41
CA ALA A 425 12.95 15.93 -11.47
C ALA A 425 13.43 15.57 -12.90
N ASP A 426 12.50 15.26 -13.80
CA ASP A 426 12.80 15.02 -15.22
C ASP A 426 12.98 16.34 -15.95
N PRO A 427 14.15 16.60 -16.56
CA PRO A 427 14.35 17.79 -17.37
C PRO A 427 13.55 17.77 -18.68
N ASP A 428 13.12 16.58 -19.14
CA ASP A 428 12.30 16.42 -20.34
C ASP A 428 10.81 16.46 -19.99
N SER A 429 10.10 17.45 -20.54
CA SER A 429 8.66 17.63 -20.34
C SER A 429 7.78 16.73 -21.23
N THR A 430 8.37 15.87 -22.05
CA THR A 430 7.64 15.01 -23.00
C THR A 430 6.67 14.09 -22.28
N PHE A 431 7.08 13.53 -21.13
CA PHE A 431 6.18 12.68 -20.35
C PHE A 431 4.93 13.44 -19.88
N LEU A 432 5.08 14.63 -19.31
CA LEU A 432 3.96 15.45 -18.84
C LEU A 432 3.05 15.84 -20.00
N LYS A 433 3.62 16.16 -21.18
CA LYS A 433 2.87 16.48 -22.38
C LYS A 433 2.01 15.30 -22.83
N GLU A 434 2.61 14.11 -23.06
CA GLU A 434 1.87 12.95 -23.54
C GLU A 434 0.89 12.41 -22.51
N LEU A 435 1.21 12.50 -21.23
CA LEU A 435 0.29 12.18 -20.13
C LEU A 435 -1.02 12.99 -20.27
N CYS A 436 -0.92 14.31 -20.40
CA CYS A 436 -2.07 15.19 -20.57
C CYS A 436 -2.78 14.96 -21.91
N GLU A 437 -2.04 14.72 -22.99
CA GLU A 437 -2.59 14.61 -24.32
C GLU A 437 -3.39 13.32 -24.53
N TYR A 438 -2.88 12.19 -24.01
CA TYR A 438 -3.39 10.86 -24.36
C TYR A 438 -3.89 10.01 -23.21
N HIS A 439 -3.40 10.20 -21.95
CA HIS A 439 -3.53 9.22 -20.87
C HIS A 439 -4.41 9.66 -19.71
N VAL A 440 -4.87 10.91 -19.69
CA VAL A 440 -5.78 11.43 -18.66
C VAL A 440 -7.19 11.56 -19.23
N SER A 441 -8.16 10.96 -18.53
CA SER A 441 -9.57 10.95 -18.93
C SER A 441 -10.39 12.15 -18.47
N GLY A 442 -9.74 13.24 -18.04
CA GLY A 442 -10.35 14.45 -17.46
C GLY A 442 -9.88 14.72 -16.03
N GLN A 443 -9.51 13.70 -15.28
CA GLN A 443 -8.99 13.84 -13.93
C GLN A 443 -7.70 13.04 -13.76
N LEU A 444 -6.67 13.68 -13.19
CA LEU A 444 -5.42 13.02 -12.78
C LEU A 444 -5.34 12.99 -11.26
N LYS A 445 -5.27 11.78 -10.72
CA LYS A 445 -5.10 11.55 -9.28
C LYS A 445 -3.63 11.71 -8.91
N VAL A 446 -3.35 12.54 -7.91
CA VAL A 446 -2.00 12.75 -7.35
C VAL A 446 -2.06 12.74 -5.83
N ALA A 447 -0.98 12.33 -5.19
CA ALA A 447 -0.95 12.12 -3.75
C ALA A 447 0.05 13.05 -3.04
N PRO A 448 -0.25 14.35 -2.88
CA PRO A 448 0.55 15.25 -2.06
C PRO A 448 0.44 14.92 -0.56
N GLU A 449 -0.66 14.32 -0.12
CA GLU A 449 -1.02 13.88 1.21
C GLU A 449 -1.27 15.02 2.21
N HIS A 450 -0.46 16.07 2.20
CA HIS A 450 -0.56 17.24 3.04
C HIS A 450 0.10 18.46 2.37
N VAL A 451 0.00 19.67 2.99
CA VAL A 451 0.63 20.90 2.49
C VAL A 451 1.57 21.56 3.49
N ALA A 452 1.48 21.17 4.77
CA ALA A 452 2.37 21.67 5.80
C ALA A 452 3.69 20.89 5.81
N ASP A 453 4.81 21.57 5.57
CA ASP A 453 6.13 20.96 5.47
C ASP A 453 6.55 20.14 6.71
N PRO A 454 6.21 20.52 7.96
CA PRO A 454 6.51 19.69 9.13
C PRO A 454 5.83 18.32 9.07
N VAL A 455 4.60 18.23 8.57
CA VAL A 455 3.86 16.97 8.39
C VAL A 455 4.44 16.17 7.23
N LEU A 456 4.69 16.82 6.09
CA LEU A 456 5.31 16.20 4.91
C LEU A 456 6.68 15.59 5.26
N LYS A 457 7.48 16.27 6.08
CA LYS A 457 8.75 15.74 6.60
C LYS A 457 8.56 14.43 7.37
N ARG A 458 7.54 14.34 8.24
CA ARG A 458 7.21 13.10 8.98
C ARG A 458 6.68 12.01 8.05
N MET A 459 5.97 12.39 7.00
CA MET A 459 5.51 11.46 5.95
C MET A 459 6.62 10.95 5.03
N GLY A 460 7.82 11.57 5.04
CA GLY A 460 8.88 11.27 4.08
C GLY A 460 8.51 11.72 2.66
N LYS A 461 7.80 12.84 2.55
CA LYS A 461 7.36 13.47 1.31
C LYS A 461 8.11 14.78 1.07
N PRO A 462 8.34 15.17 -0.20
CA PRO A 462 8.94 16.47 -0.50
C PRO A 462 8.07 17.63 -0.01
N GLY A 463 8.69 18.78 0.26
CA GLY A 463 7.99 19.98 0.69
C GLY A 463 6.94 20.47 -0.32
N ASN A 464 5.94 21.20 0.16
CA ASN A 464 4.78 21.63 -0.63
C ASN A 464 5.17 22.44 -1.88
N ARG A 465 6.32 23.11 -1.87
CA ARG A 465 6.87 23.82 -3.05
C ARG A 465 6.95 22.91 -4.29
N VAL A 466 7.34 21.65 -4.11
CA VAL A 466 7.47 20.68 -5.21
C VAL A 466 6.09 20.36 -5.80
N TYR A 467 5.08 20.18 -4.96
CA TYR A 467 3.72 19.96 -5.43
C TYR A 467 3.14 21.19 -6.14
N ARG A 468 3.34 22.38 -5.58
CA ARG A 468 2.88 23.64 -6.22
C ARG A 468 3.50 23.83 -7.61
N LYS A 469 4.78 23.51 -7.78
CA LYS A 469 5.43 23.53 -9.09
C LYS A 469 4.73 22.59 -10.08
N PHE A 470 4.49 21.34 -9.67
CA PHE A 470 3.78 20.38 -10.52
C PHE A 470 2.38 20.87 -10.93
N VAL A 471 1.61 21.42 -9.99
CA VAL A 471 0.27 22.00 -10.28
C VAL A 471 0.36 23.10 -11.34
N GLN A 472 1.35 24.00 -11.25
CA GLN A 472 1.56 25.07 -12.21
C GLN A 472 1.94 24.52 -13.60
N ASP A 473 2.87 23.55 -13.65
CA ASP A 473 3.34 22.95 -14.89
C ASP A 473 2.22 22.15 -15.58
N TYR A 474 1.43 21.40 -14.80
CA TYR A 474 0.25 20.67 -15.30
C TYR A 474 -0.81 21.63 -15.88
N LYS A 475 -1.10 22.73 -15.18
CA LYS A 475 -2.05 23.75 -15.66
C LYS A 475 -1.58 24.38 -16.97
N LYS A 476 -0.33 24.84 -17.04
CA LYS A 476 0.26 25.41 -18.27
C LYS A 476 0.23 24.41 -19.43
N MET A 477 0.51 23.11 -19.14
CA MET A 477 0.47 22.09 -20.18
C MET A 477 -0.95 21.89 -20.72
N ASN A 478 -1.97 21.85 -19.86
CA ASN A 478 -3.37 21.74 -20.29
C ASN A 478 -3.81 22.96 -21.11
N GLU A 479 -3.43 24.17 -20.71
CA GLU A 479 -3.69 25.40 -21.48
C GLU A 479 -3.07 25.33 -22.88
N ARG A 480 -1.80 24.88 -22.99
CA ARG A 480 -1.10 24.72 -24.28
C ARG A 480 -1.74 23.66 -25.19
N LEU A 481 -2.30 22.59 -24.60
CA LEU A 481 -2.95 21.49 -25.33
C LEU A 481 -4.44 21.72 -25.57
N GLY A 482 -5.02 22.83 -25.07
CA GLY A 482 -6.46 23.09 -25.14
C GLY A 482 -7.30 22.04 -24.40
N LYS A 483 -6.76 21.45 -23.33
CA LYS A 483 -7.43 20.42 -22.52
C LYS A 483 -8.07 21.02 -21.28
N ASN A 484 -9.19 20.46 -20.88
CA ASN A 484 -9.88 20.80 -19.63
C ASN A 484 -9.78 19.62 -18.66
N GLN A 485 -8.62 19.48 -18.00
CA GLN A 485 -8.33 18.39 -17.09
C GLN A 485 -8.00 18.94 -15.71
N TYR A 486 -8.40 18.20 -14.67
CA TYR A 486 -8.27 18.61 -13.27
C TYR A 486 -7.37 17.66 -12.49
N LEU A 487 -6.63 18.21 -11.53
CA LEU A 487 -5.92 17.41 -10.51
C LEU A 487 -6.89 17.06 -9.39
N VAL A 488 -6.88 15.80 -8.97
CA VAL A 488 -7.60 15.30 -7.80
C VAL A 488 -6.55 14.93 -6.74
N PRO A 489 -6.26 15.84 -5.78
CA PRO A 489 -5.28 15.58 -4.75
C PRO A 489 -5.84 14.62 -3.69
N TYR A 490 -5.12 13.54 -3.43
CA TYR A 490 -5.33 12.75 -2.23
C TYR A 490 -4.70 13.45 -1.04
N LEU A 491 -5.51 13.67 0.01
CA LEU A 491 -5.12 14.36 1.23
C LEU A 491 -5.45 13.51 2.44
N MET A 492 -4.55 13.54 3.42
CA MET A 492 -4.62 12.73 4.62
C MET A 492 -4.71 13.62 5.85
N SER A 493 -5.74 13.41 6.68
CA SER A 493 -5.86 14.06 7.99
C SER A 493 -5.20 13.22 9.09
N SER A 494 -4.91 13.83 10.20
CA SER A 494 -4.55 13.16 11.46
C SER A 494 -3.28 12.29 11.40
N HIS A 495 -2.37 12.55 10.46
CA HIS A 495 -1.06 11.90 10.45
C HIS A 495 -0.21 12.36 11.66
N PRO A 496 0.65 11.50 12.25
CA PRO A 496 1.61 11.94 13.25
C PRO A 496 2.39 13.18 12.81
N GLY A 497 2.42 14.20 13.67
CA GLY A 497 2.96 15.53 13.39
C GLY A 497 1.94 16.55 12.91
N SER A 498 0.68 16.18 12.65
CA SER A 498 -0.39 17.12 12.29
C SER A 498 -1.10 17.61 13.54
N THR A 499 -0.81 18.83 13.96
CA THR A 499 -1.58 19.54 14.99
C THR A 499 -2.75 20.27 14.35
N MET A 500 -3.59 20.92 15.15
CA MET A 500 -4.70 21.73 14.63
C MET A 500 -4.21 22.86 13.72
N LYS A 501 -3.02 23.42 13.99
CA LYS A 501 -2.39 24.45 13.15
C LYS A 501 -2.14 23.96 11.72
N GLU A 502 -1.56 22.77 11.57
CA GLU A 502 -1.26 22.19 10.26
C GLU A 502 -2.55 21.76 9.53
N ALA A 503 -3.55 21.28 10.28
CA ALA A 503 -4.86 20.94 9.71
C ALA A 503 -5.59 22.19 9.18
N ILE A 504 -5.52 23.32 9.89
CA ILE A 504 -6.07 24.60 9.42
C ILE A 504 -5.31 25.10 8.18
N ALA A 505 -3.98 25.01 8.18
CA ALA A 505 -3.18 25.38 6.99
C ALA A 505 -3.58 24.59 5.74
N LEU A 506 -3.93 23.31 5.91
CA LEU A 506 -4.46 22.50 4.82
C LEU A 506 -5.84 23.00 4.34
N ALA A 507 -6.72 23.36 5.25
CA ALA A 507 -8.04 23.93 4.92
C ALA A 507 -7.90 25.29 4.19
N GLU A 508 -6.99 26.16 4.63
CA GLU A 508 -6.69 27.44 3.97
C GLU A 508 -6.18 27.21 2.55
N TYR A 509 -5.29 26.25 2.36
CA TYR A 509 -4.79 25.87 1.03
C TYR A 509 -5.92 25.39 0.10
N LEU A 510 -6.85 24.57 0.59
CA LEU A 510 -8.01 24.08 -0.18
C LEU A 510 -8.97 25.22 -0.53
N ARG A 511 -9.17 26.17 0.39
CA ARG A 511 -9.93 27.41 0.14
C ARG A 511 -9.32 28.18 -1.02
N ASP A 512 -8.01 28.39 -0.99
CA ASP A 512 -7.30 29.20 -1.99
C ASP A 512 -7.30 28.52 -3.37
N LEU A 513 -7.30 27.19 -3.42
CA LEU A 513 -7.51 26.41 -4.65
C LEU A 513 -8.94 26.44 -5.15
N GLY A 514 -9.91 26.85 -4.32
CA GLY A 514 -11.33 26.73 -4.65
C GLY A 514 -11.87 25.30 -4.73
N TYR A 515 -11.10 24.33 -4.25
CA TYR A 515 -11.38 22.91 -4.32
C TYR A 515 -11.78 22.35 -2.95
N MET A 516 -12.73 21.43 -2.93
CA MET A 516 -13.09 20.65 -1.75
C MET A 516 -13.12 19.16 -2.13
N PRO A 517 -12.30 18.32 -1.51
CA PRO A 517 -12.29 16.90 -1.79
C PRO A 517 -13.62 16.24 -1.38
N GLU A 518 -14.17 15.41 -2.24
CA GLU A 518 -15.34 14.58 -1.92
C GLU A 518 -14.98 13.48 -0.91
N GLN A 519 -13.79 12.90 -1.08
CA GLN A 519 -13.26 11.85 -0.22
C GLN A 519 -12.06 12.36 0.58
N VAL A 520 -12.08 12.11 1.88
CA VAL A 520 -10.98 12.39 2.81
C VAL A 520 -10.49 11.10 3.40
N GLN A 521 -9.18 10.93 3.41
CA GLN A 521 -8.53 9.81 4.09
C GLN A 521 -7.98 10.30 5.44
N ASP A 522 -8.36 9.60 6.51
CA ASP A 522 -7.64 9.76 7.78
C ASP A 522 -6.42 8.84 7.77
N PHE A 523 -5.36 9.25 8.46
CA PHE A 523 -4.21 8.36 8.65
C PHE A 523 -4.66 7.04 9.27
N TYR A 524 -4.37 5.95 8.56
CA TYR A 524 -4.69 4.59 9.00
C TYR A 524 -3.42 3.93 9.55
N PRO A 525 -3.36 3.64 10.87
CA PRO A 525 -2.19 2.99 11.47
C PRO A 525 -2.04 1.54 11.00
N THR A 526 -1.49 1.36 9.81
CA THR A 526 -1.20 0.04 9.25
C THR A 526 0.04 -0.54 9.93
N PRO A 527 0.01 -1.80 10.40
CA PRO A 527 1.17 -2.43 11.04
C PRO A 527 2.45 -2.32 10.20
N SER A 528 3.58 -2.29 10.86
CA SER A 528 4.91 -2.25 10.23
C SER A 528 5.16 -1.06 9.31
N THR A 529 4.68 0.13 9.67
CA THR A 529 5.05 1.39 9.00
C THR A 529 5.69 2.36 9.97
N LEU A 530 6.58 3.23 9.48
CA LEU A 530 7.20 4.29 10.29
C LEU A 530 6.16 5.18 10.97
N SER A 531 5.10 5.54 10.25
CA SER A 531 4.03 6.39 10.78
C SER A 531 3.22 5.68 11.87
N THR A 532 3.03 4.38 11.78
CA THR A 532 2.36 3.60 12.84
C THR A 532 3.25 3.47 14.08
N CYS A 533 4.56 3.33 13.88
CA CYS A 533 5.51 3.39 14.99
C CYS A 533 5.43 4.76 15.71
N MET A 534 5.44 5.87 14.97
CA MET A 534 5.24 7.21 15.53
C MET A 534 3.90 7.33 16.25
N TYR A 535 2.82 6.81 15.66
CA TYR A 535 1.47 6.84 16.23
C TYR A 535 1.39 6.14 17.59
N TYR A 536 1.97 4.95 17.68
CA TYR A 536 1.96 4.16 18.91
C TYR A 536 2.86 4.76 19.97
N THR A 537 4.11 5.07 19.61
CA THR A 537 5.16 5.44 20.57
C THR A 537 5.15 6.91 20.95
N GLY A 538 4.70 7.79 20.06
CA GLY A 538 4.90 9.24 20.18
C GLY A 538 6.34 9.68 19.89
N LEU A 539 7.16 8.82 19.26
CA LEU A 539 8.54 9.08 18.89
C LEU A 539 8.76 8.88 17.40
N ASP A 540 9.59 9.70 16.78
CA ASP A 540 10.11 9.40 15.44
C ASP A 540 11.22 8.35 15.56
N PRO A 541 11.03 7.13 15.06
CA PRO A 541 12.02 6.07 15.24
C PRO A 541 13.36 6.33 14.55
N ARG A 542 13.44 7.32 13.65
CA ARG A 542 14.66 7.72 12.96
C ARG A 542 15.56 8.60 13.82
N THR A 543 14.98 9.40 14.72
CA THR A 543 15.70 10.40 15.55
C THR A 543 15.47 10.23 17.04
N MET A 544 14.49 9.41 17.44
CA MET A 544 13.98 9.26 18.82
C MET A 544 13.43 10.54 19.44
N GLU A 545 13.15 11.56 18.61
CA GLU A 545 12.50 12.80 19.04
C GLU A 545 11.00 12.62 19.23
N PRO A 546 10.40 13.32 20.20
CA PRO A 546 8.95 13.33 20.38
C PRO A 546 8.21 13.82 19.12
N VAL A 547 7.08 13.17 18.84
CA VAL A 547 6.16 13.53 17.75
C VAL A 547 4.76 13.70 18.32
N TYR A 548 4.14 14.83 17.98
CA TYR A 548 2.72 15.02 18.28
C TYR A 548 1.87 14.00 17.52
N VAL A 549 0.91 13.39 18.22
CA VAL A 549 0.01 12.39 17.63
C VAL A 549 -1.44 12.73 17.98
N PRO A 550 -2.30 13.03 17.02
CA PRO A 550 -3.73 13.26 17.25
C PRO A 550 -4.41 11.92 17.56
N LYS A 551 -4.49 11.55 18.84
CA LYS A 551 -5.12 10.29 19.30
C LYS A 551 -6.59 10.46 19.68
N ASN A 552 -6.97 11.67 20.12
CA ASN A 552 -8.34 11.95 20.54
C ASN A 552 -9.29 11.82 19.33
N PRO A 553 -10.35 10.99 19.39
CA PRO A 553 -11.29 10.82 18.30
C PRO A 553 -12.00 12.12 17.88
N HIS A 554 -12.27 13.02 18.83
CA HIS A 554 -12.90 14.30 18.55
C HIS A 554 -11.96 15.24 17.80
N GLU A 555 -10.68 15.31 18.20
CA GLU A 555 -9.66 16.06 17.47
C GLU A 555 -9.48 15.52 16.03
N LYS A 556 -9.45 14.20 15.86
CA LYS A 556 -9.41 13.59 14.51
C LYS A 556 -10.62 14.00 13.67
N ALA A 557 -11.81 14.03 14.28
CA ALA A 557 -13.02 14.48 13.60
C ALA A 557 -12.92 15.95 13.19
N MET A 558 -12.37 16.82 14.04
CA MET A 558 -12.12 18.24 13.71
C MET A 558 -11.12 18.38 12.55
N GLN A 559 -9.97 17.69 12.60
CA GLN A 559 -8.97 17.74 11.53
C GLN A 559 -9.54 17.24 10.19
N ARG A 560 -10.36 16.21 10.21
CA ARG A 560 -11.07 15.72 9.03
C ARG A 560 -12.09 16.72 8.51
N ALA A 561 -12.88 17.31 9.41
CA ALA A 561 -13.91 18.30 9.07
C ALA A 561 -13.31 19.53 8.37
N LEU A 562 -12.11 19.95 8.76
CA LEU A 562 -11.39 21.06 8.15
C LEU A 562 -11.08 20.82 6.66
N ILE A 563 -10.82 19.60 6.23
CA ILE A 563 -10.60 19.27 4.80
C ILE A 563 -11.90 19.45 4.00
N GLN A 564 -13.05 19.22 4.64
CA GLN A 564 -14.39 19.40 4.04
C GLN A 564 -15.15 20.55 4.70
N TYR A 565 -14.49 21.66 4.95
CA TYR A 565 -15.02 22.79 5.74
C TYR A 565 -16.30 23.43 5.16
N ARG A 566 -16.57 23.29 3.84
CA ARG A 566 -17.78 23.77 3.19
C ARG A 566 -19.00 22.88 3.41
N ASN A 567 -18.81 21.64 3.88
CA ASN A 567 -19.92 20.74 4.16
C ASN A 567 -20.70 21.25 5.39
N PRO A 568 -22.00 21.57 5.27
CA PRO A 568 -22.77 22.08 6.39
C PRO A 568 -22.78 21.16 7.63
N LYS A 569 -22.67 19.84 7.42
CA LYS A 569 -22.59 18.87 8.52
C LYS A 569 -21.32 19.00 9.37
N ASN A 570 -20.28 19.62 8.84
CA ASN A 570 -19.00 19.80 9.50
C ASN A 570 -18.89 21.17 10.21
N TYR A 571 -19.89 22.03 10.09
CA TYR A 571 -19.82 23.42 10.54
C TYR A 571 -19.37 23.56 12.01
N GLU A 572 -20.00 22.82 12.92
CA GLU A 572 -19.69 22.91 14.36
C GLU A 572 -18.27 22.43 14.66
N LEU A 573 -17.83 21.32 14.06
CA LEU A 573 -16.47 20.82 14.23
C LEU A 573 -15.41 21.78 13.66
N VAL A 574 -15.67 22.38 12.51
CA VAL A 574 -14.78 23.38 11.91
C VAL A 574 -14.70 24.63 12.80
N ARG A 575 -15.83 25.08 13.31
CA ARG A 575 -15.89 26.24 14.22
C ARG A 575 -15.08 25.98 15.49
N GLU A 576 -15.33 24.86 16.16
CA GLU A 576 -14.61 24.44 17.35
C GLU A 576 -13.10 24.33 17.10
N ALA A 577 -12.70 23.76 15.95
CA ALA A 577 -11.31 23.67 15.55
C ALA A 577 -10.65 25.06 15.43
N LEU A 578 -11.35 26.02 14.80
CA LEU A 578 -10.86 27.38 14.64
C LEU A 578 -10.77 28.14 15.96
N GLU A 579 -11.78 28.00 16.83
CA GLU A 579 -11.81 28.60 18.15
C GLU A 579 -10.70 28.04 19.07
N SER A 580 -10.56 26.71 19.11
CA SER A 580 -9.51 26.05 19.91
C SER A 580 -8.09 26.44 19.48
N ALA A 581 -7.89 26.65 18.18
CA ALA A 581 -6.64 27.12 17.60
C ALA A 581 -6.45 28.64 17.62
N ARG A 582 -7.40 29.41 18.19
CA ARG A 582 -7.42 30.89 18.20
C ARG A 582 -7.37 31.50 16.79
N ARG A 583 -8.00 30.84 15.82
CA ARG A 583 -8.09 31.28 14.42
C ARG A 583 -9.50 31.73 14.06
N THR A 584 -10.13 32.52 14.99
CA THR A 584 -11.45 33.15 14.77
C THR A 584 -11.44 34.15 13.61
N ASP A 585 -10.26 34.62 13.19
CA ASP A 585 -10.05 35.40 11.97
C ASP A 585 -10.51 34.69 10.68
N LEU A 586 -10.67 33.37 10.72
CA LEU A 586 -11.19 32.57 9.61
C LEU A 586 -12.71 32.33 9.68
N ILE A 587 -13.40 32.93 10.65
CA ILE A 587 -14.85 32.94 10.77
C ILE A 587 -15.35 34.33 10.37
N GLY A 588 -16.02 34.45 9.23
CA GLY A 588 -16.44 35.74 8.72
C GLY A 588 -16.98 35.69 7.32
N TYR A 589 -17.11 36.88 6.69
CA TYR A 589 -17.64 37.01 5.32
C TYR A 589 -16.55 37.27 4.28
N ASP A 590 -15.32 37.53 4.71
CA ASP A 590 -14.21 37.80 3.82
C ASP A 590 -13.76 36.54 3.06
N LYS A 591 -13.09 36.75 1.91
CA LYS A 591 -12.55 35.65 1.08
C LYS A 591 -11.55 34.76 1.83
N LYS A 592 -10.88 35.28 2.86
CA LYS A 592 -9.96 34.54 3.71
C LYS A 592 -10.64 33.56 4.66
N CYS A 593 -11.96 33.74 4.94
CA CYS A 593 -12.68 32.96 5.92
C CYS A 593 -13.06 31.58 5.38
N LEU A 594 -13.03 30.56 6.26
CA LEU A 594 -13.44 29.19 5.95
C LEU A 594 -14.94 28.99 6.13
N ILE A 595 -15.51 29.56 7.18
CA ILE A 595 -16.95 29.47 7.51
C ILE A 595 -17.52 30.85 7.83
N ARG A 596 -18.84 30.96 7.68
CA ARG A 596 -19.58 32.16 8.07
C ARG A 596 -19.93 32.12 9.57
N PRO A 597 -20.10 33.28 10.24
CA PRO A 597 -20.60 33.33 11.60
C PRO A 597 -22.05 32.83 11.67
N ARG A 598 -22.53 32.47 12.87
CA ARG A 598 -23.93 32.10 13.10
C ARG A 598 -24.83 33.32 12.88
N ARG A 599 -26.09 33.09 12.54
CA ARG A 599 -27.09 34.15 12.37
C ARG A 599 -27.21 34.93 13.67
N GLY A 600 -26.99 36.29 13.64
CA GLY A 600 -27.03 37.16 14.79
C GLY A 600 -25.70 37.41 15.52
N GLU A 601 -24.63 36.72 15.13
CA GLU A 601 -23.30 37.02 15.68
C GLU A 601 -22.66 38.20 14.99
N THR A 602 -22.21 39.19 15.79
CA THR A 602 -21.38 40.30 15.33
C THR A 602 -19.93 39.89 15.25
N VAL A 603 -19.40 39.80 14.05
CA VAL A 603 -17.95 39.61 13.84
C VAL A 603 -17.28 40.93 14.15
N LYS A 604 -16.34 40.98 15.12
CA LYS A 604 -15.46 42.15 15.30
C LYS A 604 -14.68 42.31 14.00
N LYS A 605 -14.99 43.38 13.25
CA LYS A 605 -14.14 43.83 12.16
C LYS A 605 -12.80 44.20 12.78
N GLU A 606 -11.73 43.51 12.44
CA GLU A 606 -10.39 44.04 12.64
C GLU A 606 -10.30 45.32 11.81
N GLU A 607 -10.24 46.46 12.45
CA GLU A 607 -9.94 47.72 11.79
C GLU A 607 -8.54 47.61 11.18
N HIS A 608 -8.48 47.38 9.89
CA HIS A 608 -7.27 47.65 9.13
C HIS A 608 -6.96 49.14 9.25
N LYS A 609 -6.10 49.52 10.18
CA LYS A 609 -5.49 50.83 10.15
C LYS A 609 -4.79 50.97 8.81
N PRO A 610 -5.22 51.92 7.96
CA PRO A 610 -4.57 52.10 6.67
C PRO A 610 -3.10 52.44 6.92
N ALA A 611 -2.21 51.67 6.31
CA ALA A 611 -0.79 51.96 6.38
C ALA A 611 -0.57 53.43 5.97
N LYS A 612 -0.07 54.25 6.90
CA LYS A 612 0.28 55.63 6.61
C LYS A 612 1.23 55.63 5.41
N LYS A 613 0.73 56.13 4.25
CA LYS A 613 1.57 56.40 3.09
C LYS A 613 2.67 57.35 3.54
N LYS A 614 3.89 56.88 3.64
CA LYS A 614 5.06 57.76 3.81
C LYS A 614 5.09 58.65 2.59
N ALA A 615 4.87 59.97 2.83
CA ALA A 615 5.01 60.98 1.79
C ALA A 615 6.43 60.93 1.25
N ILE A 616 6.55 60.63 -0.05
CA ILE A 616 7.82 60.74 -0.76
C ILE A 616 8.16 62.22 -0.81
N ARG A 617 9.13 62.68 0.01
CA ARG A 617 9.70 64.01 -0.11
C ARG A 617 10.52 64.06 -1.39
N ASN A 618 10.03 64.81 -2.40
CA ASN A 618 10.79 65.17 -3.59
C ASN A 618 11.98 66.05 -3.19
N ILE A 619 13.19 65.48 -3.21
CA ILE A 619 14.44 66.23 -3.09
C ILE A 619 14.93 66.52 -4.52
N HIS A 620 14.33 67.51 -5.17
CA HIS A 620 14.96 68.23 -6.29
C HIS A 620 14.47 69.70 -6.27
N LYS A 621 15.14 70.52 -5.47
CA LYS A 621 15.22 71.97 -5.75
C LYS A 621 16.56 72.26 -6.38
N LYS A 622 16.52 72.53 -7.67
CA LYS A 622 17.65 73.11 -8.40
C LYS A 622 18.02 74.43 -7.78
N LYS A 623 19.29 74.57 -7.37
CA LYS A 623 19.90 75.92 -7.18
C LYS A 623 20.14 76.55 -8.54
N LYS A 624 19.52 77.66 -8.83
CA LYS A 624 19.97 78.67 -9.80
C LYS A 624 20.87 79.64 -9.06
N LYS A 625 21.96 79.91 -9.64
CA LYS A 625 23.10 80.78 -9.56
C LYS A 625 24.29 80.27 -8.82
#